data_7f1699572ca63c3872b2102c9869045b
#
_entry.id   7f1699572ca63c3872b2102c9869045b
#
_cell.length_a   1.000
_cell.length_b   1.000
_cell.length_c   1.000
_cell.angle_alpha   90.00
_cell.angle_beta   90.00
_cell.angle_gamma   90.00
#
_symmetry.space_group_name_H-M   'P 1'
#
loop_
_entity.id
_entity.type
_entity.pdbx_description
1 polymer ?
#
loop_
_entity_poly.entity_id
_entity_poly.type
_entity_poly.pdbx_seq_one_letter_code
_entity_poly.pdbx_strand_id
1 'polypeptide(L)'
;YLIQPEYDTLLPIDCGLYIAQKGGGWGVVSILPFPDGAGSTTNVLYELSYDQVQVAEQGGTQVLTLTNGSTVTKIPVYDLPGILAAKGVPSAQFPLTRGKLPSFSDVSPRDWFALWVDIAYNVGLTSGVGKNRYAPNQTLTVAEALKLAATIESRYQGDDFHLSTEGGPYWYVPAVDYCLASGMIQKGDFTERDYGRAVTRREAAELFAATSLAKAMPELNSLARVKASVPDIRSGDEGAEAIYSLYAKGILSGVDSRLTFQPEGTFTRAEAAAIVSRMARTEQRLLLWS
;
A
#
# COMPACT_ATOMS: atom_id res chain seq x y z
N TYR A 1 1.28 7.85 -19.42
CA TYR A 1 0.16 7.89 -18.46
C TYR A 1 -1.00 8.60 -19.16
N LEU A 2 -2.08 7.86 -19.44
CA LEU A 2 -3.37 8.47 -19.79
C LEU A 2 -3.97 8.97 -18.49
N ILE A 3 -3.65 10.20 -18.12
CA ILE A 3 -4.35 10.95 -17.09
C ILE A 3 -5.80 11.05 -17.56
N GLN A 4 -6.74 10.65 -16.72
CA GLN A 4 -8.15 10.71 -17.09
C GLN A 4 -8.53 12.15 -17.46
N PRO A 5 -9.24 12.41 -18.55
CA PRO A 5 -9.56 13.75 -19.02
C PRO A 5 -10.61 14.47 -18.17
N GLU A 6 -10.74 14.11 -16.90
CA GLU A 6 -11.78 14.66 -16.03
C GLU A 6 -11.33 15.89 -15.22
N TYR A 7 -10.03 16.23 -15.23
CA TYR A 7 -9.49 17.40 -14.54
C TYR A 7 -8.98 18.44 -15.53
N ASP A 8 -9.27 19.71 -15.24
CA ASP A 8 -8.79 20.84 -16.04
C ASP A 8 -7.27 21.05 -15.86
N THR A 9 -6.77 20.79 -14.65
CA THR A 9 -5.36 20.92 -14.28
C THR A 9 -4.99 19.84 -13.28
N LEU A 10 -3.80 19.26 -13.45
CA LEU A 10 -3.16 18.33 -12.50
C LEU A 10 -1.71 18.74 -12.29
N LEU A 11 -1.36 19.06 -11.05
CA LEU A 11 0.03 19.42 -10.66
C LEU A 11 0.53 18.36 -9.68
N PRO A 12 1.63 17.66 -9.99
CA PRO A 12 2.16 16.65 -9.09
C PRO A 12 2.68 17.29 -7.79
N ILE A 13 2.38 16.69 -6.67
CA ILE A 13 2.93 17.03 -5.37
C ILE A 13 4.08 16.08 -5.06
N ASP A 14 3.73 14.85 -4.74
CA ASP A 14 4.63 13.74 -4.44
C ASP A 14 3.79 12.45 -4.32
N CYS A 15 4.42 11.29 -4.55
CA CYS A 15 3.83 9.98 -4.18
C CYS A 15 2.41 9.73 -4.72
N GLY A 16 2.15 10.03 -6.01
CA GLY A 16 0.82 9.83 -6.62
C GLY A 16 -0.24 10.82 -6.14
N LEU A 17 0.16 11.85 -5.40
CA LEU A 17 -0.66 12.97 -4.98
C LEU A 17 -0.58 14.11 -5.99
N TYR A 18 -1.72 14.70 -6.28
CA TYR A 18 -1.84 15.81 -7.22
C TYR A 18 -2.73 16.90 -6.66
N ILE A 19 -2.32 18.14 -6.88
CA ILE A 19 -3.26 19.26 -6.85
C ILE A 19 -4.09 19.17 -8.12
N ALA A 20 -5.40 19.10 -7.99
CA ALA A 20 -6.32 18.97 -9.11
C ALA A 20 -7.25 20.19 -9.19
N GLN A 21 -7.60 20.59 -10.40
CA GLN A 21 -8.62 21.59 -10.66
C GLN A 21 -9.70 21.00 -11.55
N LYS A 22 -10.97 21.29 -11.23
CA LYS A 22 -12.12 20.94 -12.05
C LYS A 22 -13.23 21.97 -11.86
N GLY A 23 -13.75 22.53 -12.97
CA GLY A 23 -14.85 23.50 -12.91
C GLY A 23 -14.51 24.76 -12.11
N GLY A 24 -13.23 25.16 -12.04
CA GLY A 24 -12.75 26.34 -11.32
C GLY A 24 -12.37 26.09 -9.86
N GLY A 25 -12.81 25.00 -9.23
CA GLY A 25 -12.43 24.63 -7.86
C GLY A 25 -11.14 23.81 -7.82
N TRP A 26 -10.32 24.07 -6.82
CA TRP A 26 -9.08 23.36 -6.55
C TRP A 26 -9.25 22.35 -5.41
N GLY A 27 -8.53 21.26 -5.46
CA GLY A 27 -8.49 20.24 -4.41
C GLY A 27 -7.25 19.37 -4.51
N VAL A 28 -7.26 18.27 -3.78
CA VAL A 28 -6.16 17.29 -3.79
C VAL A 28 -6.71 15.91 -4.06
N VAL A 29 -6.09 15.22 -5.00
CA VAL A 29 -6.45 13.86 -5.38
C VAL A 29 -5.23 12.95 -5.31
N SER A 30 -5.48 11.67 -5.05
CA SER A 30 -4.51 10.60 -5.22
C SER A 30 -4.88 9.82 -6.48
N ILE A 31 -3.97 9.68 -7.43
CA ILE A 31 -4.15 8.92 -8.66
C ILE A 31 -3.19 7.74 -8.65
N LEU A 32 -3.74 6.54 -8.61
CA LEU A 32 -2.98 5.31 -8.44
C LEU A 32 -3.16 4.42 -9.67
N PRO A 33 -2.08 4.14 -10.43
CA PRO A 33 -2.17 3.31 -11.62
C PRO A 33 -2.48 1.85 -11.25
N PHE A 34 -3.23 1.17 -12.09
CA PHE A 34 -3.39 -0.28 -12.02
C PHE A 34 -2.11 -1.00 -12.44
N PRO A 35 -1.84 -2.21 -11.89
CA PRO A 35 -0.66 -2.99 -12.23
C PRO A 35 -0.53 -3.36 -13.70
N ASP A 36 -1.67 -3.53 -14.39
CA ASP A 36 -1.73 -3.85 -15.82
C ASP A 36 -1.49 -2.64 -16.73
N GLY A 37 -1.39 -1.45 -16.16
CA GLY A 37 -1.26 -0.20 -16.91
C GLY A 37 -2.52 0.23 -17.67
N ALA A 38 -3.65 -0.49 -17.53
CA ALA A 38 -4.89 -0.25 -18.26
C ALA A 38 -5.70 0.93 -17.72
N GLY A 39 -5.26 1.54 -16.61
CA GLY A 39 -5.95 2.67 -16.01
C GLY A 39 -5.38 3.08 -14.66
N SER A 40 -6.15 3.88 -13.96
CA SER A 40 -5.83 4.33 -12.61
C SER A 40 -7.11 4.45 -11.79
N THR A 41 -6.98 4.41 -10.47
CA THR A 41 -8.06 4.81 -9.56
C THR A 41 -7.73 6.18 -8.99
N THR A 42 -8.76 6.99 -8.76
CA THR A 42 -8.62 8.34 -8.21
C THR A 42 -9.40 8.43 -6.91
N ASN A 43 -8.72 8.87 -5.85
CA ASN A 43 -9.34 9.19 -4.57
C ASN A 43 -9.29 10.72 -4.37
N VAL A 44 -10.43 11.33 -4.10
CA VAL A 44 -10.49 12.75 -3.72
C VAL A 44 -10.13 12.85 -2.23
N LEU A 45 -8.99 13.44 -1.93
CA LEU A 45 -8.52 13.65 -0.57
C LEU A 45 -9.07 14.97 0.00
N TYR A 46 -9.05 16.03 -0.79
CA TYR A 46 -9.71 17.30 -0.51
C TYR A 46 -10.61 17.68 -1.67
N GLU A 47 -11.88 17.97 -1.37
CA GLU A 47 -12.88 18.35 -2.37
C GLU A 47 -12.38 19.47 -3.26
N LEU A 48 -12.77 19.43 -4.54
CA LEU A 48 -12.40 20.42 -5.54
C LEU A 48 -13.24 21.70 -5.39
N SER A 49 -13.17 22.31 -4.20
CA SER A 49 -13.98 23.46 -3.81
C SER A 49 -13.17 24.61 -3.21
N TYR A 50 -11.85 24.47 -3.17
CA TYR A 50 -10.95 25.53 -2.69
C TYR A 50 -10.68 26.56 -3.79
N ASP A 51 -10.50 27.81 -3.38
CA ASP A 51 -10.12 28.89 -4.31
C ASP A 51 -8.69 28.69 -4.82
N GLN A 52 -7.83 28.13 -3.95
CA GLN A 52 -6.44 27.87 -4.28
C GLN A 52 -5.86 26.74 -3.42
N VAL A 53 -5.02 25.93 -4.05
CA VAL A 53 -4.20 24.92 -3.38
C VAL A 53 -2.75 25.08 -3.83
N GLN A 54 -1.83 25.12 -2.87
CA GLN A 54 -0.39 25.28 -3.14
C GLN A 54 0.42 24.31 -2.28
N VAL A 55 1.58 23.92 -2.78
CA VAL A 55 2.60 23.17 -2.04
C VAL A 55 3.89 24.00 -2.02
N ALA A 56 4.48 24.11 -0.84
CA ALA A 56 5.77 24.73 -0.66
C ALA A 56 6.60 23.99 0.38
N GLU A 57 7.91 24.01 0.22
CA GLU A 57 8.82 23.47 1.21
C GLU A 57 9.00 24.44 2.38
N GLN A 58 8.76 23.97 3.59
CA GLN A 58 8.93 24.74 4.84
C GLN A 58 9.72 23.89 5.84
N GLY A 59 10.94 24.31 6.16
CA GLY A 59 11.78 23.62 7.14
C GLY A 59 12.13 22.17 6.79
N GLY A 60 12.31 21.85 5.51
CA GLY A 60 12.60 20.49 5.03
C GLY A 60 11.36 19.57 4.90
N THR A 61 10.17 20.14 5.06
CA THR A 61 8.90 19.42 4.91
C THR A 61 8.03 20.11 3.85
N GLN A 62 7.43 19.34 2.97
CA GLN A 62 6.42 19.86 2.05
C GLN A 62 5.13 20.16 2.80
N VAL A 63 4.63 21.38 2.64
CA VAL A 63 3.39 21.85 3.29
C VAL A 63 2.37 22.23 2.23
N LEU A 64 1.21 21.61 2.32
CA LEU A 64 0.04 21.93 1.52
C LEU A 64 -0.69 23.10 2.16
N THR A 65 -0.99 24.12 1.36
CA THR A 65 -1.80 25.28 1.77
C THR A 65 -3.08 25.29 0.96
N LEU A 66 -4.21 25.18 1.66
CA LEU A 66 -5.56 25.19 1.10
C LEU A 66 -6.19 26.54 1.48
N THR A 67 -6.68 27.28 0.50
CA THR A 67 -7.32 28.59 0.71
C THR A 67 -8.78 28.54 0.25
N ASN A 68 -9.67 29.00 1.12
CA ASN A 68 -11.09 29.18 0.78
C ASN A 68 -11.59 30.49 1.42
N GLY A 69 -11.82 31.50 0.63
CA GLY A 69 -12.09 32.88 1.08
C GLY A 69 -10.93 33.41 1.91
N SER A 70 -11.22 33.75 3.15
CA SER A 70 -10.23 34.21 4.15
C SER A 70 -9.62 33.06 4.98
N THR A 71 -10.10 31.85 4.80
CA THR A 71 -9.61 30.69 5.57
C THR A 71 -8.42 30.06 4.88
N VAL A 72 -7.32 29.91 5.61
CA VAL A 72 -6.10 29.27 5.15
C VAL A 72 -5.79 28.09 6.07
N THR A 73 -5.77 26.89 5.50
CA THR A 73 -5.38 25.67 6.20
C THR A 73 -4.04 25.18 5.68
N LYS A 74 -3.11 24.91 6.59
CA LYS A 74 -1.78 24.38 6.27
C LYS A 74 -1.65 22.98 6.82
N ILE A 75 -1.22 22.04 5.97
CA ILE A 75 -1.10 20.62 6.30
C ILE A 75 0.23 20.12 5.76
N PRO A 76 1.12 19.55 6.59
CA PRO A 76 2.26 18.83 6.09
C PRO A 76 1.81 17.73 5.13
N VAL A 77 2.44 17.61 3.96
CA VAL A 77 2.03 16.62 2.95
C VAL A 77 2.04 15.20 3.52
N TYR A 78 2.93 14.94 4.46
CA TYR A 78 3.02 13.66 5.16
C TYR A 78 1.97 13.45 6.27
N ASP A 79 1.23 14.49 6.66
CA ASP A 79 0.14 14.41 7.64
C ASP A 79 -1.25 14.29 6.99
N LEU A 80 -1.31 14.10 5.67
CA LEU A 80 -2.55 13.82 4.93
C LEU A 80 -3.45 12.67 5.47
N PRO A 81 -2.98 11.84 6.42
CA PRO A 81 -3.82 10.91 7.15
C PRO A 81 -5.01 11.54 7.90
N GLY A 82 -4.92 12.80 8.25
CA GLY A 82 -5.96 13.49 9.01
C GLY A 82 -7.33 13.54 8.32
N ILE A 83 -7.38 13.43 6.99
CA ILE A 83 -8.64 13.48 6.24
C ILE A 83 -9.40 12.17 6.33
N LEU A 84 -8.72 11.05 6.26
CA LEU A 84 -9.36 9.75 6.41
C LEU A 84 -9.74 9.52 7.88
N ALA A 85 -8.96 10.03 8.83
CA ALA A 85 -9.33 10.07 10.24
C ALA A 85 -10.59 10.90 10.48
N ALA A 86 -10.76 12.04 9.81
CA ALA A 86 -11.98 12.85 9.87
C ALA A 86 -13.21 12.12 9.27
N LYS A 87 -13.00 11.14 8.40
CA LYS A 87 -14.02 10.21 7.90
C LYS A 87 -14.20 8.97 8.79
N GLY A 88 -13.60 8.95 9.99
CA GLY A 88 -13.71 7.83 10.92
C GLY A 88 -12.81 6.63 10.57
N VAL A 89 -11.85 6.82 9.70
CA VAL A 89 -10.86 5.77 9.34
C VAL A 89 -9.65 5.94 10.25
N PRO A 90 -9.36 5.00 11.16
CA PRO A 90 -8.16 5.07 11.98
C PRO A 90 -6.92 5.12 11.08
N SER A 91 -6.07 6.10 11.32
CA SER A 91 -4.79 6.18 10.64
C SER A 91 -3.84 5.16 11.27
N ALA A 92 -3.73 3.98 10.67
CA ALA A 92 -2.59 3.13 10.93
C ALA A 92 -1.38 3.79 10.27
N GLN A 93 -0.61 4.50 11.07
CA GLN A 93 0.46 5.33 10.53
C GLN A 93 1.79 4.70 10.89
N PHE A 94 2.44 4.17 9.87
CA PHE A 94 3.86 3.98 9.99
C PHE A 94 4.54 5.29 9.57
N PRO A 95 5.23 5.97 10.48
CA PRO A 95 5.93 7.19 10.15
C PRO A 95 7.02 6.89 9.12
N LEU A 96 7.29 7.86 8.26
CA LEU A 96 8.45 7.78 7.38
C LEU A 96 9.72 7.74 8.24
N THR A 97 10.52 6.71 8.07
CA THR A 97 11.75 6.48 8.84
C THR A 97 13.01 6.84 8.06
N ARG A 98 12.87 7.06 6.76
CA ARG A 98 13.96 7.37 5.84
C ARG A 98 13.57 8.57 4.98
N GLY A 99 14.43 9.55 4.90
CA GLY A 99 14.11 10.85 4.29
C GLY A 99 14.31 10.96 2.79
N LYS A 100 14.80 9.92 2.10
CA LYS A 100 15.01 9.94 0.64
C LYS A 100 15.13 8.51 0.12
N LEU A 101 14.53 8.26 -1.06
CA LEU A 101 14.76 7.05 -1.85
C LEU A 101 16.26 6.85 -2.12
N PRO A 102 16.79 5.64 -1.94
CA PRO A 102 17.94 5.26 -2.72
C PRO A 102 17.47 5.24 -4.18
N SER A 103 18.25 5.81 -5.07
CA SER A 103 18.01 5.64 -6.49
C SER A 103 18.33 4.19 -6.86
N PHE A 104 17.35 3.31 -6.77
CA PHE A 104 17.50 1.96 -7.28
C PHE A 104 17.69 2.02 -8.80
N SER A 105 18.75 1.37 -9.28
CA SER A 105 19.12 1.42 -10.71
C SER A 105 18.11 0.73 -11.63
N ASP A 106 17.22 -0.07 -11.06
CA ASP A 106 16.18 -0.83 -11.73
C ASP A 106 14.75 -0.38 -11.39
N VAL A 107 14.61 0.87 -10.88
CA VAL A 107 13.33 1.54 -10.64
C VAL A 107 13.37 2.90 -11.31
N SER A 108 12.57 3.06 -12.37
CA SER A 108 12.40 4.33 -13.04
C SER A 108 11.21 5.10 -12.46
N PRO A 109 11.26 6.43 -12.33
CA PRO A 109 10.10 7.23 -11.91
C PRO A 109 8.85 7.05 -12.78
N ARG A 110 9.00 6.44 -13.97
CA ARG A 110 7.90 6.15 -14.90
C ARG A 110 7.28 4.77 -14.68
N ASP A 111 7.91 3.93 -13.86
CA ASP A 111 7.36 2.61 -13.57
C ASP A 111 6.12 2.73 -12.69
N TRP A 112 5.09 1.92 -12.95
CA TRP A 112 3.85 1.93 -12.19
C TRP A 112 4.07 1.67 -10.69
N PHE A 113 5.14 0.95 -10.37
CA PHE A 113 5.49 0.56 -9.00
C PHE A 113 6.42 1.54 -8.29
N ALA A 114 6.96 2.55 -8.98
CA ALA A 114 7.98 3.45 -8.41
C ALA A 114 7.51 4.09 -7.10
N LEU A 115 6.28 4.60 -7.10
CA LEU A 115 5.63 5.15 -5.93
C LEU A 115 5.55 4.15 -4.77
N TRP A 116 5.12 2.93 -5.05
CA TRP A 116 4.94 1.91 -4.02
C TRP A 116 6.26 1.46 -3.41
N VAL A 117 7.30 1.35 -4.24
CA VAL A 117 8.67 1.06 -3.78
C VAL A 117 9.17 2.19 -2.88
N ASP A 118 8.90 3.44 -3.25
CA ASP A 118 9.28 4.61 -2.46
C ASP A 118 8.60 4.60 -1.09
N ILE A 119 7.29 4.48 -1.04
CA ILE A 119 6.54 4.43 0.20
C ILE A 119 7.02 3.27 1.08
N ALA A 120 7.01 2.04 0.55
CA ALA A 120 7.39 0.85 1.31
C ALA A 120 8.82 0.94 1.85
N TYR A 121 9.74 1.53 1.09
CA TYR A 121 11.09 1.79 1.53
C TYR A 121 11.17 2.87 2.62
N ASN A 122 10.50 4.01 2.42
CA ASN A 122 10.53 5.13 3.35
C ASN A 122 9.85 4.83 4.68
N VAL A 123 8.81 4.00 4.69
CA VAL A 123 8.23 3.48 5.94
C VAL A 123 9.03 2.30 6.53
N GLY A 124 10.12 1.87 5.91
CA GLY A 124 11.01 0.85 6.43
C GLY A 124 10.47 -0.60 6.33
N LEU A 125 9.50 -0.86 5.48
CA LEU A 125 8.94 -2.21 5.27
C LEU A 125 9.73 -3.03 4.26
N THR A 126 10.44 -2.39 3.34
CA THR A 126 11.25 -3.06 2.34
C THR A 126 12.63 -2.45 2.21
N SER A 127 13.52 -3.17 1.56
CA SER A 127 14.87 -2.72 1.20
C SER A 127 15.26 -3.29 -0.15
N GLY A 128 16.35 -2.79 -0.72
CA GLY A 128 16.91 -3.37 -1.94
C GLY A 128 17.51 -4.76 -1.69
N VAL A 129 17.80 -5.45 -2.79
CA VAL A 129 18.46 -6.77 -2.80
C VAL A 129 19.98 -6.67 -2.88
N GLY A 130 20.53 -5.49 -2.64
CA GLY A 130 21.97 -5.18 -2.75
C GLY A 130 22.34 -4.57 -4.11
N LYS A 131 23.58 -4.07 -4.22
CA LYS A 131 24.12 -3.44 -5.43
C LYS A 131 23.19 -2.36 -6.02
N ASN A 132 22.55 -1.58 -5.16
CA ASN A 132 21.61 -0.52 -5.55
C ASN A 132 20.45 -0.99 -6.45
N ARG A 133 19.95 -2.22 -6.23
CA ARG A 133 18.81 -2.80 -6.96
C ARG A 133 17.67 -3.13 -6.02
N TYR A 134 16.45 -2.95 -6.52
CA TYR A 134 15.20 -3.35 -5.85
C TYR A 134 14.70 -4.72 -6.28
N ALA A 135 14.97 -5.11 -7.52
CA ALA A 135 14.47 -6.31 -8.22
C ALA A 135 12.93 -6.38 -8.27
N PRO A 136 12.25 -5.36 -8.86
CA PRO A 136 10.79 -5.22 -8.79
C PRO A 136 10.03 -6.42 -9.38
N ASN A 137 10.57 -7.03 -10.44
CA ASN A 137 9.95 -8.15 -11.14
C ASN A 137 10.30 -9.53 -10.55
N GLN A 138 11.15 -9.56 -9.53
CA GLN A 138 11.46 -10.81 -8.84
C GLN A 138 10.24 -11.28 -8.06
N THR A 139 9.92 -12.58 -8.16
CA THR A 139 8.85 -13.19 -7.39
C THR A 139 9.17 -13.17 -5.90
N LEU A 140 8.19 -12.82 -5.08
CA LEU A 140 8.29 -12.84 -3.63
C LEU A 140 8.28 -14.29 -3.13
N THR A 141 9.19 -14.63 -2.25
CA THR A 141 9.21 -15.96 -1.60
C THR A 141 8.31 -15.98 -0.37
N VAL A 142 7.94 -17.19 0.09
CA VAL A 142 7.20 -17.37 1.36
C VAL A 142 7.96 -16.73 2.53
N ALA A 143 9.28 -16.94 2.61
CA ALA A 143 10.10 -16.34 3.65
C ALA A 143 10.09 -14.80 3.62
N GLU A 144 10.13 -14.19 2.43
CA GLU A 144 10.04 -12.74 2.27
C GLU A 144 8.65 -12.21 2.64
N ALA A 145 7.57 -12.94 2.30
CA ALA A 145 6.20 -12.58 2.68
C ALA A 145 6.01 -12.63 4.21
N LEU A 146 6.51 -13.68 4.87
CA LEU A 146 6.50 -13.79 6.33
C LEU A 146 7.28 -12.66 7.00
N LYS A 147 8.43 -12.30 6.44
CA LYS A 147 9.21 -11.15 6.93
C LYS A 147 8.44 -9.84 6.83
N LEU A 148 7.74 -9.59 5.72
CA LEU A 148 6.90 -8.40 5.55
C LEU A 148 5.77 -8.37 6.58
N ALA A 149 5.04 -9.48 6.75
CA ALA A 149 3.94 -9.58 7.71
C ALA A 149 4.42 -9.41 9.16
N ALA A 150 5.51 -10.07 9.55
CA ALA A 150 6.12 -9.92 10.87
C ALA A 150 6.55 -8.47 11.14
N THR A 151 7.13 -7.80 10.15
CA THR A 151 7.55 -6.40 10.28
C THR A 151 6.33 -5.47 10.45
N ILE A 152 5.25 -5.70 9.69
CA ILE A 152 4.01 -4.94 9.82
C ILE A 152 3.39 -5.14 11.19
N GLU A 153 3.27 -6.39 11.63
CA GLU A 153 2.68 -6.72 12.93
C GLU A 153 3.47 -6.11 14.08
N SER A 154 4.78 -6.31 14.10
CA SER A 154 5.67 -5.75 15.11
C SER A 154 5.55 -4.22 15.20
N ARG A 155 5.59 -3.53 14.08
CA ARG A 155 5.47 -2.08 14.06
C ARG A 155 4.10 -1.59 14.52
N TYR A 156 3.06 -2.34 14.23
CA TYR A 156 1.71 -2.02 14.69
C TYR A 156 1.56 -2.23 16.19
N GLN A 157 2.15 -3.29 16.73
CA GLN A 157 2.16 -3.58 18.17
C GLN A 157 3.11 -2.66 18.94
N GLY A 158 4.06 -2.02 18.27
CA GLY A 158 5.07 -1.18 18.90
C GLY A 158 6.10 -1.96 19.71
N ASP A 159 6.34 -3.21 19.34
CA ASP A 159 7.35 -4.05 19.97
C ASP A 159 8.74 -3.89 19.31
N ASP A 160 9.76 -4.40 19.98
CA ASP A 160 11.17 -4.29 19.56
C ASP A 160 11.62 -5.48 18.70
N PHE A 161 10.74 -6.02 17.86
CA PHE A 161 11.11 -7.10 16.97
C PHE A 161 12.18 -6.64 15.97
N HIS A 162 13.38 -7.05 16.20
CA HIS A 162 14.50 -6.84 15.28
C HIS A 162 14.70 -8.07 14.41
N LEU A 163 14.39 -7.93 13.12
CA LEU A 163 14.87 -8.87 12.14
C LEU A 163 16.39 -8.80 12.11
N SER A 164 17.07 -9.85 12.51
CA SER A 164 18.49 -9.99 12.22
C SER A 164 18.69 -9.80 10.72
N THR A 165 19.44 -8.78 10.35
CA THR A 165 19.80 -8.51 8.94
C THR A 165 21.05 -9.28 8.54
N GLU A 166 21.63 -10.05 9.45
CA GLU A 166 22.80 -10.87 9.17
C GLU A 166 22.41 -12.01 8.24
N GLY A 167 22.87 -11.89 7.01
CA GLY A 167 22.60 -12.86 5.96
C GLY A 167 23.22 -14.22 6.34
N GLY A 168 22.37 -15.20 6.52
CA GLY A 168 22.71 -16.60 6.68
C GLY A 168 21.62 -17.44 6.02
N PRO A 169 21.81 -18.75 5.92
CA PRO A 169 20.83 -19.63 5.28
C PRO A 169 19.46 -19.62 5.97
N TYR A 170 19.40 -19.17 7.22
CA TYR A 170 18.20 -19.17 8.06
C TYR A 170 17.76 -17.76 8.49
N TRP A 171 18.04 -16.74 7.70
CA TRP A 171 17.70 -15.33 7.96
C TRP A 171 16.20 -15.10 8.23
N TYR A 172 15.34 -15.99 7.77
CA TYR A 172 13.88 -15.90 7.89
C TYR A 172 13.33 -16.46 9.21
N VAL A 173 14.11 -17.27 9.95
CA VAL A 173 13.64 -17.95 11.17
C VAL A 173 13.05 -16.98 12.20
N PRO A 174 13.66 -15.83 12.51
CA PRO A 174 13.03 -14.87 13.45
C PRO A 174 11.64 -14.40 13.00
N ALA A 175 11.43 -14.22 11.69
CA ALA A 175 10.13 -13.82 11.16
C ALA A 175 9.10 -14.95 11.25
N VAL A 176 9.51 -16.18 10.99
CA VAL A 176 8.65 -17.38 11.15
C VAL A 176 8.23 -17.53 12.61
N ASP A 177 9.17 -17.46 13.54
CA ASP A 177 8.91 -17.57 14.98
C ASP A 177 7.98 -16.46 15.46
N TYR A 178 8.16 -15.23 14.97
CA TYR A 178 7.29 -14.11 15.28
C TYR A 178 5.88 -14.32 14.74
N CYS A 179 5.73 -14.78 13.50
CA CYS A 179 4.42 -15.08 12.91
C CYS A 179 3.69 -16.22 13.66
N LEU A 180 4.42 -17.25 14.12
CA LEU A 180 3.86 -18.31 14.96
C LEU A 180 3.41 -17.77 16.31
N ALA A 181 4.26 -17.00 16.99
CA ALA A 181 3.95 -16.43 18.31
C ALA A 181 2.78 -15.46 18.28
N SER A 182 2.63 -14.68 17.20
CA SER A 182 1.53 -13.74 16.98
C SER A 182 0.24 -14.42 16.47
N GLY A 183 0.28 -15.73 16.19
CA GLY A 183 -0.88 -16.47 15.68
C GLY A 183 -1.28 -16.09 14.25
N MET A 184 -0.37 -15.47 13.48
CA MET A 184 -0.59 -15.17 12.06
C MET A 184 -0.50 -16.42 11.19
N ILE A 185 0.29 -17.38 11.61
CA ILE A 185 0.38 -18.72 11.03
C ILE A 185 0.33 -19.78 12.14
N GLN A 186 0.03 -21.01 11.76
CA GLN A 186 0.06 -22.15 12.65
C GLN A 186 1.23 -23.08 12.30
N LYS A 187 1.61 -23.91 13.27
CA LYS A 187 2.64 -24.93 13.03
C LYS A 187 2.18 -25.92 11.97
N GLY A 188 2.91 -25.97 10.87
CA GLY A 188 2.61 -26.86 9.74
C GLY A 188 2.04 -26.15 8.51
N ASP A 189 1.65 -24.88 8.61
CA ASP A 189 1.19 -24.10 7.43
C ASP A 189 2.30 -23.99 6.40
N PHE A 190 3.54 -23.78 6.88
CA PHE A 190 4.74 -23.78 6.05
C PHE A 190 5.83 -24.67 6.67
N THR A 191 6.60 -25.29 5.80
CA THR A 191 7.75 -26.16 6.17
C THR A 191 9.05 -25.56 5.61
N GLU A 192 10.20 -26.11 6.01
CA GLU A 192 11.50 -25.66 5.49
C GLU A 192 11.60 -25.71 3.95
N ARG A 193 10.83 -26.58 3.30
CA ARG A 193 10.79 -26.70 1.84
C ARG A 193 10.02 -25.55 1.17
N ASP A 194 9.14 -24.91 1.93
CA ASP A 194 8.27 -23.86 1.40
C ASP A 194 8.94 -22.48 1.42
N TYR A 195 9.83 -22.20 2.36
CA TYR A 195 10.37 -20.84 2.57
C TYR A 195 11.06 -20.25 1.34
N GLY A 196 11.67 -21.10 0.51
CA GLY A 196 12.38 -20.67 -0.71
C GLY A 196 11.50 -20.59 -1.97
N ARG A 197 10.30 -21.17 -1.95
CA ARG A 197 9.41 -21.10 -3.11
C ARG A 197 8.68 -19.77 -3.20
N ALA A 198 8.16 -19.48 -4.38
CA ALA A 198 7.25 -18.35 -4.56
C ALA A 198 6.01 -18.51 -3.67
N VAL A 199 5.60 -17.42 -3.01
CA VAL A 199 4.32 -17.34 -2.30
C VAL A 199 3.21 -17.16 -3.31
N THR A 200 2.08 -17.87 -3.14
CA THR A 200 0.89 -17.62 -3.93
C THR A 200 0.19 -16.35 -3.49
N ARG A 201 -0.61 -15.76 -4.37
CA ARG A 201 -1.39 -14.56 -4.04
C ARG A 201 -2.38 -14.82 -2.92
N ARG A 202 -2.97 -16.02 -2.88
CA ARG A 202 -3.85 -16.47 -1.79
C ARG A 202 -3.10 -16.53 -0.46
N GLU A 203 -1.99 -17.26 -0.39
CA GLU A 203 -1.18 -17.37 0.84
C GLU A 203 -0.74 -16.02 1.37
N ALA A 204 -0.30 -15.13 0.49
CA ALA A 204 0.10 -13.77 0.89
C ALA A 204 -1.10 -12.96 1.39
N ALA A 205 -2.28 -13.09 0.78
CA ALA A 205 -3.49 -12.42 1.25
C ALA A 205 -3.92 -12.94 2.63
N GLU A 206 -3.89 -14.24 2.86
CA GLU A 206 -4.18 -14.84 4.17
C GLU A 206 -3.21 -14.32 5.24
N LEU A 207 -1.92 -14.29 4.92
CA LEU A 207 -0.88 -13.82 5.82
C LEU A 207 -1.05 -12.34 6.17
N PHE A 208 -1.27 -11.46 5.18
CA PHE A 208 -1.46 -10.03 5.43
C PHE A 208 -2.79 -9.73 6.16
N ALA A 209 -3.86 -10.44 5.83
CA ALA A 209 -5.15 -10.32 6.52
C ALA A 209 -5.08 -10.79 7.98
N ALA A 210 -4.16 -11.69 8.31
CA ALA A 210 -3.96 -12.20 9.67
C ALA A 210 -3.31 -11.17 10.60
N THR A 211 -2.69 -10.10 10.07
CA THR A 211 -2.07 -9.05 10.89
C THR A 211 -3.11 -8.29 11.71
N SER A 212 -2.75 -7.87 12.92
CA SER A 212 -3.60 -7.04 13.79
C SER A 212 -3.94 -5.69 13.13
N LEU A 213 -2.98 -5.13 12.38
CA LEU A 213 -3.22 -3.93 11.57
C LEU A 213 -4.37 -4.14 10.59
N ALA A 214 -4.32 -5.20 9.77
CA ALA A 214 -5.38 -5.46 8.79
C ALA A 214 -6.73 -5.72 9.47
N LYS A 215 -6.76 -6.44 10.60
CA LYS A 215 -7.98 -6.68 11.39
C LYS A 215 -8.60 -5.39 11.91
N ALA A 216 -7.79 -4.43 12.34
CA ALA A 216 -8.25 -3.14 12.88
C ALA A 216 -8.70 -2.15 11.79
N MET A 217 -8.30 -2.36 10.52
CA MET A 217 -8.69 -1.46 9.43
C MET A 217 -10.18 -1.55 9.13
N PRO A 218 -10.90 -0.40 9.05
CA PRO A 218 -12.30 -0.38 8.60
C PRO A 218 -12.38 -0.66 7.09
N GLU A 219 -13.53 -1.15 6.66
CA GLU A 219 -13.87 -1.30 5.26
C GLU A 219 -14.05 0.08 4.60
N LEU A 220 -13.49 0.26 3.42
CA LEU A 220 -13.70 1.41 2.54
C LEU A 220 -14.67 1.09 1.41
N ASN A 221 -14.68 -0.16 1.00
CA ASN A 221 -15.51 -0.68 -0.07
C ASN A 221 -16.55 -1.64 0.51
N SER A 222 -17.76 -1.61 0.01
CA SER A 222 -18.81 -2.55 0.45
C SER A 222 -18.38 -4.00 0.23
N LEU A 223 -18.30 -4.79 1.32
CA LEU A 223 -17.95 -6.20 1.25
C LEU A 223 -18.90 -6.99 0.33
N ALA A 224 -20.19 -6.67 0.36
CA ALA A 224 -21.18 -7.32 -0.50
C ALA A 224 -20.89 -7.04 -1.99
N ARG A 225 -20.52 -5.80 -2.32
CA ARG A 225 -20.15 -5.42 -3.69
C ARG A 225 -18.83 -6.07 -4.11
N VAL A 226 -17.85 -6.15 -3.22
CA VAL A 226 -16.58 -6.87 -3.45
C VAL A 226 -16.87 -8.33 -3.82
N LYS A 227 -17.64 -9.05 -2.98
CA LYS A 227 -17.99 -10.46 -3.22
C LYS A 227 -18.72 -10.69 -4.55
N ALA A 228 -19.48 -9.71 -5.02
CA ALA A 228 -20.18 -9.79 -6.29
C ALA A 228 -19.31 -9.41 -7.50
N SER A 229 -18.19 -8.70 -7.29
CA SER A 229 -17.40 -8.10 -8.38
C SER A 229 -16.09 -8.81 -8.66
N VAL A 230 -15.48 -9.51 -7.68
CA VAL A 230 -14.23 -10.26 -7.89
C VAL A 230 -14.57 -11.55 -8.66
N PRO A 231 -14.11 -11.70 -9.92
CA PRO A 231 -14.69 -12.69 -10.83
C PRO A 231 -14.21 -14.12 -10.60
N ASP A 232 -13.06 -14.28 -9.97
CA ASP A 232 -12.34 -15.56 -9.87
C ASP A 232 -12.21 -16.08 -8.43
N ILE A 233 -12.97 -15.50 -7.49
CA ILE A 233 -13.07 -15.97 -6.11
C ILE A 233 -14.54 -16.21 -5.76
N ARG A 234 -14.84 -17.36 -5.16
CA ARG A 234 -16.17 -17.72 -4.69
C ARG A 234 -16.18 -17.83 -3.17
N SER A 235 -17.31 -17.49 -2.56
CA SER A 235 -17.51 -17.74 -1.12
C SER A 235 -17.39 -19.24 -0.86
N GLY A 236 -16.46 -19.63 0.01
CA GLY A 236 -16.13 -21.03 0.30
C GLY A 236 -14.82 -21.51 -0.33
N ASP A 237 -14.24 -20.76 -1.26
CA ASP A 237 -12.87 -21.06 -1.71
C ASP A 237 -11.88 -20.81 -0.55
N GLU A 238 -10.77 -21.53 -0.55
CA GLU A 238 -9.70 -21.33 0.42
C GLU A 238 -9.18 -19.91 0.33
N GLY A 239 -9.03 -19.24 1.49
CA GLY A 239 -8.55 -17.84 1.56
C GLY A 239 -9.58 -16.79 1.11
N ALA A 240 -10.79 -17.15 0.64
CA ALA A 240 -11.77 -16.22 0.09
C ALA A 240 -12.09 -15.05 1.03
N GLU A 241 -12.32 -15.31 2.31
CA GLU A 241 -12.68 -14.28 3.30
C GLU A 241 -11.51 -13.30 3.53
N ALA A 242 -10.27 -13.79 3.56
CA ALA A 242 -9.08 -12.95 3.65
C ALA A 242 -8.96 -12.04 2.42
N ILE A 243 -9.11 -12.60 1.22
CA ILE A 243 -9.07 -11.89 -0.05
C ILE A 243 -10.15 -10.80 -0.08
N TYR A 244 -11.41 -11.16 0.16
CA TYR A 244 -12.51 -10.21 0.17
C TYR A 244 -12.34 -9.10 1.21
N SER A 245 -11.85 -9.45 2.41
CA SER A 245 -11.56 -8.48 3.45
C SER A 245 -10.53 -7.45 3.01
N LEU A 246 -9.44 -7.88 2.37
CA LEU A 246 -8.41 -6.96 1.89
C LEU A 246 -8.89 -6.07 0.73
N TYR A 247 -9.76 -6.58 -0.17
CA TYR A 247 -10.45 -5.74 -1.16
C TYR A 247 -11.37 -4.73 -0.51
N ALA A 248 -12.20 -5.17 0.46
CA ALA A 248 -13.11 -4.29 1.18
C ALA A 248 -12.34 -3.17 1.92
N LYS A 249 -11.15 -3.47 2.42
CA LYS A 249 -10.27 -2.50 3.08
C LYS A 249 -9.46 -1.63 2.11
N GLY A 250 -9.58 -1.85 0.80
CA GLY A 250 -8.86 -1.09 -0.21
C GLY A 250 -7.35 -1.40 -0.26
N ILE A 251 -6.94 -2.57 0.20
CA ILE A 251 -5.55 -3.05 0.15
C ILE A 251 -5.28 -3.74 -1.19
N LEU A 252 -6.23 -4.55 -1.66
CA LEU A 252 -6.17 -5.22 -2.96
C LEU A 252 -6.99 -4.49 -4.01
N SER A 253 -6.54 -4.59 -5.27
CA SER A 253 -7.23 -4.04 -6.46
C SER A 253 -7.33 -5.05 -7.61
N GLY A 254 -6.83 -6.28 -7.41
CA GLY A 254 -6.68 -7.24 -8.49
C GLY A 254 -5.49 -6.96 -9.39
N VAL A 255 -5.36 -7.76 -10.44
CA VAL A 255 -4.29 -7.64 -11.45
C VAL A 255 -4.74 -6.87 -12.70
N ASP A 256 -6.04 -6.65 -12.84
CA ASP A 256 -6.65 -5.94 -13.97
C ASP A 256 -7.85 -5.08 -13.51
N SER A 257 -8.41 -4.32 -14.44
CA SER A 257 -9.58 -3.45 -14.20
C SER A 257 -10.87 -4.22 -13.86
N ARG A 258 -10.90 -5.54 -14.04
CA ARG A 258 -12.03 -6.41 -13.67
C ARG A 258 -11.94 -6.90 -12.23
N LEU A 259 -10.92 -6.47 -11.49
CA LEU A 259 -10.63 -6.92 -10.13
C LEU A 259 -10.24 -8.41 -10.02
N THR A 260 -9.73 -9.02 -11.11
CA THR A 260 -9.27 -10.41 -11.11
C THR A 260 -8.15 -10.60 -10.10
N PHE A 261 -8.24 -11.59 -9.22
CA PHE A 261 -7.27 -11.80 -8.14
C PHE A 261 -6.14 -12.75 -8.49
N GLN A 262 -6.44 -13.87 -9.20
CA GLN A 262 -5.52 -14.96 -9.53
C GLN A 262 -4.93 -15.64 -8.27
N PRO A 263 -5.73 -16.36 -7.46
CA PRO A 263 -5.31 -16.88 -6.16
C PRO A 263 -4.07 -17.77 -6.21
N GLU A 264 -3.92 -18.58 -7.24
CA GLU A 264 -2.78 -19.49 -7.43
C GLU A 264 -1.61 -18.83 -8.20
N GLY A 265 -1.77 -17.58 -8.66
CA GLY A 265 -0.68 -16.78 -9.18
C GLY A 265 0.32 -16.40 -8.09
N THR A 266 1.43 -15.80 -8.48
CA THR A 266 2.46 -15.35 -7.53
C THR A 266 2.51 -13.84 -7.44
N PHE A 267 3.12 -13.31 -6.37
CA PHE A 267 3.41 -11.89 -6.23
C PHE A 267 4.83 -11.58 -6.67
N THR A 268 4.99 -10.46 -7.35
CA THR A 268 6.29 -9.81 -7.51
C THR A 268 6.59 -8.91 -6.31
N ARG A 269 7.87 -8.55 -6.15
CA ARG A 269 8.29 -7.59 -5.11
C ARG A 269 7.64 -6.21 -5.30
N ALA A 270 7.38 -5.80 -6.55
CA ALA A 270 6.67 -4.57 -6.87
C ALA A 270 5.20 -4.60 -6.41
N GLU A 271 4.49 -5.71 -6.66
CA GLU A 271 3.11 -5.89 -6.20
C GLU A 271 3.03 -5.96 -4.67
N ALA A 272 3.98 -6.64 -4.03
CA ALA A 272 4.08 -6.66 -2.56
C ALA A 272 4.30 -5.25 -2.00
N ALA A 273 5.17 -4.43 -2.64
CA ALA A 273 5.37 -3.05 -2.21
C ALA A 273 4.06 -2.24 -2.26
N ALA A 274 3.23 -2.41 -3.28
CA ALA A 274 1.93 -1.75 -3.36
C ALA A 274 1.00 -2.14 -2.20
N ILE A 275 0.94 -3.44 -1.89
CA ILE A 275 0.10 -3.96 -0.81
C ILE A 275 0.55 -3.41 0.54
N VAL A 276 1.83 -3.56 0.88
CA VAL A 276 2.33 -3.12 2.20
C VAL A 276 2.31 -1.60 2.36
N SER A 277 2.44 -0.84 1.27
CA SER A 277 2.29 0.61 1.29
C SER A 277 0.86 1.03 1.64
N ARG A 278 -0.15 0.36 1.06
CA ARG A 278 -1.57 0.59 1.39
C ARG A 278 -1.92 0.17 2.80
N MET A 279 -1.26 -0.86 3.32
CA MET A 279 -1.38 -1.23 4.73
C MET A 279 -0.76 -0.19 5.66
N ALA A 280 0.42 0.32 5.32
CA ALA A 280 1.17 1.26 6.15
C ALA A 280 0.61 2.69 6.11
N ARG A 281 -0.02 3.08 5.00
CA ARG A 281 -0.45 4.45 4.73
C ARG A 281 -1.91 4.46 4.32
N THR A 282 -2.76 4.95 5.21
CA THR A 282 -4.21 4.93 5.05
C THR A 282 -4.68 5.71 3.81
N GLU A 283 -4.01 6.80 3.47
CA GLU A 283 -4.29 7.63 2.30
C GLU A 283 -4.00 6.93 0.96
N GLN A 284 -3.30 5.81 1.00
CA GLN A 284 -2.98 4.99 -0.18
C GLN A 284 -3.99 3.86 -0.40
N ARG A 285 -4.96 3.70 0.48
CA ARG A 285 -6.01 2.68 0.35
C ARG A 285 -6.98 3.07 -0.76
N LEU A 286 -7.50 2.06 -1.45
CA LEU A 286 -8.25 2.23 -2.68
C LEU A 286 -9.76 2.26 -2.45
N LEU A 287 -10.43 3.29 -2.99
CA LEU A 287 -11.85 3.23 -3.27
C LEU A 287 -12.02 2.58 -4.65
N LEU A 288 -12.53 1.35 -4.69
CA LEU A 288 -12.68 0.59 -5.93
C LEU A 288 -13.84 1.10 -6.77
N TRP A 289 -14.78 1.81 -6.17
CA TRP A 289 -15.93 2.42 -6.82
C TRP A 289 -16.21 3.78 -6.19
N SER A 290 -16.17 4.81 -6.97
CA SER A 290 -16.65 6.17 -6.65
C SER A 290 -18.15 6.29 -6.82
#